data_fb57bb27044ae990faca767a4a19f8a6
#
_entry.id   fb57bb27044ae990faca767a4a19f8a6
#
_cell.length_a   1.000
_cell.length_b   1.000
_cell.length_c   1.000
_cell.angle_alpha   90.00
_cell.angle_beta   90.00
_cell.angle_gamma   90.00
#
_symmetry.space_group_name_H-M   'P 1'
#
loop_
_entity.id
_entity.type
_entity.pdbx_description
1 polymer ?
#
loop_
_entity_poly.entity_id
_entity_poly.type
_entity_poly.pdbx_seq_one_letter_code
_entity_poly.pdbx_strand_id
1 'polypeptide(L)'
;MLLGGVAIPERHARGGREHLRLLAKQTGGCSFFVTQIVYDANAAKDLASDYHYECVAQGLKPVPIVFTFAVCGSVKTLDFLQWLGVDVPRWIENELRHADDTLDASYDQALATALELIAFCRRVGIPFGLNVESVSIRGVEIAASVRLAARLRAELRG
;
A
#
# COMPACT_ATOMS: atom_id res chain seq x y z
N MET A 1 16.64 17.82 5.56
CA MET A 1 15.32 17.30 5.99
C MET A 1 14.66 16.61 4.81
N LEU A 2 14.15 15.39 4.98
CA LEU A 2 13.40 14.70 3.92
C LEU A 2 11.91 15.03 4.07
N LEU A 3 11.29 15.48 2.98
CA LEU A 3 9.86 15.78 2.93
C LEU A 3 9.13 14.62 2.23
N GLY A 4 8.17 14.02 2.91
CA GLY A 4 7.30 12.99 2.35
C GLY A 4 5.91 13.53 2.03
N GLY A 5 5.26 12.92 1.07
CA GLY A 5 3.87 13.22 0.71
C GLY A 5 2.98 11.99 0.78
N VAL A 6 1.68 12.19 0.93
CA VAL A 6 0.68 11.10 0.90
C VAL A 6 0.27 10.80 -0.52
N ALA A 7 0.17 9.51 -0.86
CA ALA A 7 -0.38 8.97 -2.10
C ALA A 7 -1.62 8.13 -1.81
N ILE A 8 -2.69 8.30 -2.58
CA ILE A 8 -3.95 7.59 -2.37
C ILE A 8 -4.37 6.89 -3.67
N PRO A 9 -3.99 5.60 -3.84
CA PRO A 9 -4.29 4.83 -5.05
C PRO A 9 -5.76 4.82 -5.44
N GLU A 10 -6.66 4.76 -4.47
CA GLU A 10 -8.11 4.71 -4.71
C GLU A 10 -8.65 6.00 -5.32
N ARG A 11 -8.02 7.15 -5.04
CA ARG A 11 -8.35 8.41 -5.74
C ARG A 11 -7.97 8.36 -7.21
N HIS A 12 -6.87 7.69 -7.52
CA HIS A 12 -6.45 7.49 -8.90
C HIS A 12 -7.44 6.60 -9.65
N ALA A 13 -7.86 5.49 -9.04
CA ALA A 13 -8.85 4.60 -9.60
C ALA A 13 -10.20 5.30 -9.91
N ARG A 14 -10.60 6.27 -9.08
CA ARG A 14 -11.86 7.02 -9.26
C ARG A 14 -11.74 8.17 -10.26
N GLY A 15 -10.63 8.90 -10.28
CA GLY A 15 -10.47 10.15 -11.03
C GLY A 15 -9.31 10.18 -12.02
N GLY A 16 -8.41 9.18 -12.01
CA GLY A 16 -7.28 9.06 -12.94
C GLY A 16 -6.23 10.17 -12.84
N ARG A 17 -6.20 10.97 -11.77
CA ARG A 17 -5.37 12.18 -11.68
C ARG A 17 -4.47 12.28 -10.45
N GLU A 18 -4.43 11.27 -9.60
CA GLU A 18 -3.60 11.31 -8.39
C GLU A 18 -2.11 11.38 -8.74
N HIS A 19 -1.66 10.75 -9.82
CA HIS A 19 -0.29 10.81 -10.30
C HIS A 19 0.16 12.25 -10.61
N LEU A 20 -0.72 13.12 -11.11
CA LEU A 20 -0.41 14.54 -11.36
C LEU A 20 -0.23 15.31 -10.03
N ARG A 21 -0.95 14.92 -8.99
CA ARG A 21 -0.75 15.46 -7.64
C ARG A 21 0.58 15.03 -7.04
N LEU A 22 1.00 13.77 -7.28
CA LEU A 22 2.32 13.30 -6.87
C LEU A 22 3.42 14.09 -7.56
N LEU A 23 3.31 14.34 -8.86
CA LEU A 23 4.23 15.20 -9.59
C LEU A 23 4.33 16.61 -9.01
N ALA A 24 3.20 17.25 -8.73
CA ALA A 24 3.17 18.57 -8.12
C ALA A 24 3.84 18.58 -6.75
N LYS A 25 3.61 17.56 -5.93
CA LYS A 25 4.28 17.39 -4.62
C LYS A 25 5.79 17.17 -4.77
N GLN A 26 6.22 16.36 -5.74
CA GLN A 26 7.64 16.15 -6.03
C GLN A 26 8.31 17.46 -6.45
N THR A 27 7.69 18.19 -7.35
CA THR A 27 8.20 19.52 -7.78
C THR A 27 8.26 20.50 -6.60
N GLY A 28 7.32 20.38 -5.64
CA GLY A 28 7.32 21.14 -4.40
C GLY A 28 8.31 20.64 -3.33
N GLY A 29 9.13 19.61 -3.63
CA GLY A 29 10.23 19.16 -2.78
C GLY A 29 9.99 17.83 -2.05
N CYS A 30 8.89 17.09 -2.32
CA CYS A 30 8.72 15.76 -1.76
C CYS A 30 9.75 14.78 -2.33
N SER A 31 10.43 14.05 -1.46
CA SER A 31 11.48 13.08 -1.79
C SER A 31 10.97 11.63 -1.79
N PHE A 32 9.77 11.40 -1.29
CA PHE A 32 9.09 10.10 -1.29
C PHE A 32 7.60 10.29 -1.04
N PHE A 33 6.81 9.25 -1.34
CA PHE A 33 5.39 9.19 -1.02
C PHE A 33 5.09 7.98 -0.14
N VAL A 34 4.10 8.13 0.75
CA VAL A 34 3.57 7.01 1.56
C VAL A 34 2.10 6.84 1.21
N THR A 35 1.68 5.62 0.90
CA THR A 35 0.29 5.36 0.57
C THR A 35 -0.58 5.19 1.81
N GLN A 36 -1.88 5.39 1.65
CA GLN A 36 -2.89 4.80 2.52
C GLN A 36 -2.71 3.26 2.54
N ILE A 37 -3.29 2.55 3.51
CA ILE A 37 -3.25 1.08 3.54
C ILE A 37 -3.80 0.53 2.22
N VAL A 38 -3.01 -0.31 1.57
CA VAL A 38 -3.32 -0.87 0.25
C VAL A 38 -3.97 -2.24 0.39
N TYR A 39 -5.21 -2.34 -0.06
CA TYR A 39 -5.93 -3.60 -0.28
C TYR A 39 -6.11 -3.89 -1.77
N ASP A 40 -6.24 -2.86 -2.60
CA ASP A 40 -6.38 -2.98 -4.06
C ASP A 40 -5.02 -2.84 -4.75
N ALA A 41 -4.41 -3.98 -5.09
CA ALA A 41 -3.13 -4.01 -5.80
C ALA A 41 -3.23 -3.37 -7.19
N ASN A 42 -4.37 -3.50 -7.89
CA ASN A 42 -4.53 -2.93 -9.21
C ASN A 42 -4.57 -1.40 -9.17
N ALA A 43 -5.32 -0.82 -8.24
CA ALA A 43 -5.33 0.64 -8.05
C ALA A 43 -3.92 1.18 -7.72
N ALA A 44 -3.15 0.45 -6.90
CA ALA A 44 -1.78 0.83 -6.55
C ALA A 44 -0.83 0.73 -7.76
N LYS A 45 -0.97 -0.30 -8.59
CA LYS A 45 -0.19 -0.45 -9.83
C LYS A 45 -0.50 0.64 -10.85
N ASP A 46 -1.78 0.95 -11.05
CA ASP A 46 -2.21 1.99 -11.97
C ASP A 46 -1.61 3.34 -11.58
N LEU A 47 -1.72 3.72 -10.30
CA LEU A 47 -1.12 4.96 -9.80
C LEU A 47 0.40 4.98 -9.99
N ALA A 48 1.09 3.91 -9.57
CA ALA A 48 2.54 3.83 -9.66
C ALA A 48 3.04 3.86 -11.11
N SER A 49 2.34 3.17 -12.00
CA SER A 49 2.62 3.14 -13.44
C SER A 49 2.44 4.51 -14.08
N ASP A 50 1.29 5.13 -13.89
CA ASP A 50 1.01 6.43 -14.49
C ASP A 50 1.96 7.51 -13.97
N TYR A 51 2.26 7.50 -12.67
CA TYR A 51 3.26 8.40 -12.09
C TYR A 51 4.66 8.17 -12.67
N HIS A 52 5.09 6.92 -12.79
CA HIS A 52 6.41 6.58 -13.33
C HIS A 52 6.57 7.07 -14.77
N TYR A 53 5.63 6.72 -15.64
CA TYR A 53 5.70 7.09 -17.05
C TYR A 53 5.53 8.58 -17.30
N GLU A 54 4.72 9.26 -16.49
CA GLU A 54 4.62 10.72 -16.57
C GLU A 54 5.95 11.40 -16.16
N CYS A 55 6.62 10.92 -15.11
CA CYS A 55 7.95 11.39 -14.75
C CYS A 55 8.93 11.22 -15.91
N VAL A 56 8.95 10.03 -16.53
CA VAL A 56 9.83 9.75 -17.68
C VAL A 56 9.53 10.69 -18.83
N ALA A 57 8.25 10.92 -19.15
CA ALA A 57 7.84 11.83 -20.23
C ALA A 57 8.27 13.27 -19.99
N GLN A 58 8.35 13.70 -18.73
CA GLN A 58 8.80 15.04 -18.35
C GLN A 58 10.30 15.13 -18.06
N GLY A 59 11.07 14.06 -18.25
CA GLY A 59 12.50 14.02 -17.96
C GLY A 59 12.84 14.09 -16.47
N LEU A 60 11.88 13.72 -15.60
CA LEU A 60 12.04 13.68 -14.15
C LEU A 60 12.40 12.28 -13.68
N LYS A 61 13.22 12.20 -12.64
CA LYS A 61 13.48 10.91 -11.97
C LYS A 61 12.36 10.64 -10.95
N PRO A 62 11.62 9.52 -11.05
CA PRO A 62 10.62 9.19 -10.06
C PRO A 62 11.21 9.06 -8.66
N VAL A 63 10.49 9.55 -7.65
CA VAL A 63 10.84 9.32 -6.24
C VAL A 63 10.11 8.07 -5.72
N PRO A 64 10.62 7.42 -4.65
CA PRO A 64 10.02 6.18 -4.16
C PRO A 64 8.58 6.35 -3.67
N ILE A 65 7.75 5.35 -3.96
CA ILE A 65 6.42 5.18 -3.35
C ILE A 65 6.55 4.08 -2.29
N VAL A 66 6.23 4.41 -1.05
CA VAL A 66 6.21 3.48 0.09
C VAL A 66 4.78 2.98 0.24
N PHE A 67 4.55 1.72 -0.10
CA PHE A 67 3.24 1.07 0.02
C PHE A 67 3.02 0.63 1.46
N THR A 68 1.86 0.97 2.00
CA THR A 68 1.48 0.66 3.39
C THR A 68 0.56 -0.55 3.44
N PHE A 69 0.88 -1.49 4.33
CA PHE A 69 0.10 -2.68 4.62
C PHE A 69 -0.25 -2.76 6.10
N ALA A 70 -1.38 -3.37 6.42
CA ALA A 70 -1.79 -3.63 7.78
C ALA A 70 -2.46 -5.01 7.87
N VAL A 71 -2.33 -5.66 9.02
CA VAL A 71 -3.04 -6.89 9.34
C VAL A 71 -4.28 -6.54 10.15
N CYS A 72 -5.43 -7.05 9.71
CA CYS A 72 -6.72 -6.89 10.35
C CYS A 72 -7.09 -8.17 11.09
N GLY A 73 -7.12 -8.16 12.40
CA GLY A 73 -7.31 -9.36 13.23
C GLY A 73 -8.75 -9.71 13.56
N SER A 74 -9.74 -8.87 13.17
CA SER A 74 -11.14 -9.10 13.45
C SER A 74 -12.03 -8.29 12.53
N VAL A 75 -13.28 -8.71 12.39
CA VAL A 75 -14.31 -7.93 11.67
C VAL A 75 -14.46 -6.52 12.27
N LYS A 76 -14.34 -6.40 13.59
CA LYS A 76 -14.39 -5.09 14.26
C LYS A 76 -13.24 -4.16 13.82
N THR A 77 -12.04 -4.70 13.66
CA THR A 77 -10.89 -3.93 13.13
C THR A 77 -11.12 -3.56 11.66
N LEU A 78 -11.70 -4.47 10.88
CA LEU A 78 -12.09 -4.20 9.49
C LEU A 78 -13.09 -3.04 9.39
N ASP A 79 -14.13 -3.06 10.20
CA ASP A 79 -15.13 -1.97 10.26
C ASP A 79 -14.47 -0.64 10.64
N PHE A 80 -13.53 -0.67 11.57
CA PHE A 80 -12.78 0.52 11.97
C PHE A 80 -11.91 1.07 10.82
N LEU A 81 -11.23 0.21 10.07
CA LEU A 81 -10.46 0.62 8.88
C LEU A 81 -11.33 1.27 7.82
N GLN A 82 -12.51 0.69 7.55
CA GLN A 82 -13.48 1.25 6.61
C GLN A 82 -14.02 2.59 7.09
N TRP A 83 -14.27 2.73 8.39
CA TRP A 83 -14.66 3.99 9.00
C TRP A 83 -13.57 5.08 8.87
N LEU A 84 -12.29 4.70 8.94
CA LEU A 84 -11.16 5.61 8.68
C LEU A 84 -11.02 6.00 7.20
N GLY A 85 -11.83 5.42 6.31
CA GLY A 85 -11.79 5.70 4.89
C GLY A 85 -10.82 4.83 4.10
N VAL A 86 -10.36 3.72 4.66
CA VAL A 86 -9.60 2.71 3.92
C VAL A 86 -10.54 1.98 2.97
N ASP A 87 -10.18 1.95 1.70
CA ASP A 87 -10.96 1.28 0.66
C ASP A 87 -10.58 -0.21 0.62
N VAL A 88 -11.54 -1.06 0.94
CA VAL A 88 -11.37 -2.51 0.92
C VAL A 88 -12.24 -3.07 -0.19
N PRO A 89 -11.66 -3.71 -1.21
CA PRO A 89 -12.42 -4.36 -2.27
C PRO A 89 -13.42 -5.36 -1.72
N ARG A 90 -14.62 -5.41 -2.30
CA ARG A 90 -15.71 -6.23 -1.77
C ARG A 90 -15.36 -7.70 -1.61
N TRP A 91 -14.59 -8.26 -2.53
CA TRP A 91 -14.18 -9.66 -2.46
C TRP A 91 -13.25 -9.93 -1.27
N ILE A 92 -12.35 -9.01 -0.94
CA ILE A 92 -11.48 -9.10 0.26
C ILE A 92 -12.33 -8.94 1.53
N GLU A 93 -13.24 -7.97 1.54
CA GLU A 93 -14.17 -7.80 2.67
C GLU A 93 -14.95 -9.07 2.93
N ASN A 94 -15.50 -9.70 1.89
CA ASN A 94 -16.20 -10.96 2.02
C ASN A 94 -15.30 -12.08 2.55
N GLU A 95 -14.10 -12.21 2.05
CA GLU A 95 -13.13 -13.20 2.52
C GLU A 95 -12.81 -13.02 4.00
N LEU A 96 -12.52 -11.80 4.44
CA LEU A 96 -12.21 -11.51 5.83
C LEU A 96 -13.40 -11.71 6.77
N ARG A 97 -14.62 -11.35 6.35
CA ARG A 97 -15.82 -11.49 7.15
C ARG A 97 -16.29 -12.94 7.33
N HIS A 98 -15.95 -13.82 6.37
CA HIS A 98 -16.37 -15.24 6.38
C HIS A 98 -15.21 -16.20 6.70
N ALA A 99 -14.02 -15.70 6.98
CA ALA A 99 -12.88 -16.52 7.39
C ALA A 99 -13.11 -17.12 8.78
N ASP A 100 -12.68 -18.37 8.97
CA ASP A 100 -12.65 -19.02 10.28
C ASP A 100 -11.67 -18.29 11.22
N ASP A 101 -10.54 -17.83 10.67
CA ASP A 101 -9.56 -16.97 11.35
C ASP A 101 -9.29 -15.73 10.51
N THR A 102 -9.87 -14.60 10.92
CA THR A 102 -9.73 -13.30 10.23
C THR A 102 -8.29 -12.82 10.25
N LEU A 103 -7.54 -13.08 11.33
CA LEU A 103 -6.14 -12.65 11.45
C LEU A 103 -5.26 -13.34 10.42
N ASP A 104 -5.38 -14.67 10.30
CA ASP A 104 -4.60 -15.44 9.34
C ASP A 104 -4.97 -15.08 7.90
N ALA A 105 -6.27 -14.99 7.60
CA ALA A 105 -6.74 -14.58 6.28
C ALA A 105 -6.25 -13.19 5.89
N SER A 106 -6.27 -12.24 6.81
CA SER A 106 -5.78 -10.89 6.58
C SER A 106 -4.26 -10.84 6.40
N TYR A 107 -3.52 -11.64 7.17
CA TYR A 107 -2.07 -11.76 7.01
C TYR A 107 -1.71 -12.28 5.61
N ASP A 108 -2.33 -13.37 5.18
CA ASP A 108 -2.09 -13.97 3.87
C ASP A 108 -2.47 -13.02 2.74
N GLN A 109 -3.57 -12.31 2.87
CA GLN A 109 -4.02 -11.33 1.89
C GLN A 109 -3.03 -10.14 1.81
N ALA A 110 -2.58 -9.59 2.93
CA ALA A 110 -1.64 -8.48 2.96
C ALA A 110 -0.28 -8.91 2.37
N LEU A 111 0.19 -10.11 2.69
CA LEU A 111 1.42 -10.66 2.13
C LEU A 111 1.30 -10.84 0.61
N ALA A 112 0.21 -11.44 0.12
CA ALA A 112 -0.02 -11.63 -1.31
C ALA A 112 -0.03 -10.32 -2.08
N THR A 113 -0.73 -9.31 -1.57
CA THR A 113 -0.78 -7.97 -2.16
C THR A 113 0.61 -7.32 -2.20
N ALA A 114 1.37 -7.42 -1.12
CA ALA A 114 2.72 -6.86 -1.05
C ALA A 114 3.67 -7.53 -2.05
N LEU A 115 3.66 -8.88 -2.12
CA LEU A 115 4.49 -9.64 -3.07
C LEU A 115 4.16 -9.29 -4.52
N GLU A 116 2.89 -9.12 -4.83
CA GLU A 116 2.43 -8.71 -6.16
C GLU A 116 2.95 -7.32 -6.54
N LEU A 117 2.91 -6.36 -5.62
CA LEU A 117 3.44 -5.01 -5.84
C LEU A 117 4.96 -5.00 -5.95
N ILE A 118 5.67 -5.77 -5.14
CA ILE A 118 7.14 -5.92 -5.24
C ILE A 118 7.52 -6.42 -6.64
N ALA A 119 6.88 -7.50 -7.09
CA ALA A 119 7.16 -8.09 -8.41
C ALA A 119 6.87 -7.10 -9.54
N PHE A 120 5.77 -6.37 -9.46
CA PHE A 120 5.39 -5.35 -10.43
C PHE A 120 6.41 -4.21 -10.47
N CYS A 121 6.75 -3.61 -9.34
CA CYS A 121 7.67 -2.49 -9.27
C CYS A 121 9.09 -2.88 -9.75
N ARG A 122 9.56 -4.07 -9.39
CA ARG A 122 10.85 -4.60 -9.89
C ARG A 122 10.84 -4.79 -11.40
N ARG A 123 9.77 -5.34 -11.97
CA ARG A 123 9.65 -5.55 -13.42
C ARG A 123 9.62 -4.25 -14.21
N VAL A 124 8.94 -3.23 -13.71
CA VAL A 124 8.81 -1.93 -14.40
C VAL A 124 9.99 -1.00 -14.10
N GLY A 125 10.71 -1.21 -13.01
CA GLY A 125 11.79 -0.34 -12.57
C GLY A 125 11.31 0.86 -11.75
N ILE A 126 10.18 0.72 -11.07
CA ILE A 126 9.63 1.78 -10.20
C ILE A 126 10.35 1.73 -8.86
N PRO A 127 10.92 2.85 -8.36
CA PRO A 127 11.49 2.91 -7.03
C PRO A 127 10.37 2.80 -5.99
N PHE A 128 10.54 1.92 -5.01
CA PHE A 128 9.50 1.66 -4.00
C PHE A 128 10.09 1.33 -2.63
N GLY A 129 9.25 1.41 -1.62
CA GLY A 129 9.47 0.93 -0.27
C GLY A 129 8.22 0.28 0.29
N LEU A 130 8.32 -0.30 1.46
CA LEU A 130 7.21 -0.94 2.17
C LEU A 130 7.11 -0.38 3.59
N ASN A 131 5.88 -0.18 4.04
CA ASN A 131 5.53 0.19 5.40
C ASN A 131 4.50 -0.82 5.93
N VAL A 132 4.68 -1.27 7.15
CA VAL A 132 3.70 -2.12 7.84
C VAL A 132 3.24 -1.40 9.08
N GLU A 133 1.95 -1.18 9.18
CA GLU A 133 1.31 -0.50 10.31
C GLU A 133 0.49 -1.48 11.14
N SER A 134 0.43 -1.24 12.45
CA SER A 134 -0.56 -1.86 13.31
C SER A 134 -1.65 -0.84 13.61
N VAL A 135 -2.88 -1.16 13.22
CA VAL A 135 -4.05 -0.29 13.42
C VAL A 135 -4.81 -0.60 14.70
N SER A 136 -4.34 -1.58 15.46
CA SER A 136 -4.95 -2.08 16.68
C SER A 136 -3.92 -2.15 17.80
N ILE A 137 -4.39 -2.00 19.03
CA ILE A 137 -3.58 -2.20 20.24
C ILE A 137 -3.57 -3.66 20.71
N ARG A 138 -4.25 -4.56 20.00
CA ARG A 138 -4.32 -5.99 20.35
C ARG A 138 -2.98 -6.66 20.08
N GLY A 139 -2.44 -7.34 21.10
CA GLY A 139 -1.13 -7.98 21.01
C GLY A 139 -0.98 -8.96 19.84
N VAL A 140 -2.04 -9.72 19.51
CA VAL A 140 -2.02 -10.68 18.37
C VAL A 140 -1.89 -9.97 17.02
N GLU A 141 -2.52 -8.83 16.84
CA GLU A 141 -2.43 -8.03 15.61
C GLU A 141 -1.07 -7.34 15.51
N ILE A 142 -0.54 -6.84 16.62
CA ILE A 142 0.82 -6.27 16.67
C ILE A 142 1.86 -7.34 16.31
N ALA A 143 1.75 -8.54 16.91
CA ALA A 143 2.66 -9.65 16.62
C ALA A 143 2.59 -10.07 15.14
N ALA A 144 1.39 -10.14 14.56
CA ALA A 144 1.20 -10.43 13.14
C ALA A 144 1.81 -9.35 12.24
N SER A 145 1.67 -8.08 12.61
CA SER A 145 2.28 -6.96 11.88
C SER A 145 3.81 -7.04 11.90
N VAL A 146 4.40 -7.38 13.04
CA VAL A 146 5.86 -7.60 13.16
C VAL A 146 6.32 -8.77 12.28
N ARG A 147 5.59 -9.89 12.26
CA ARG A 147 5.89 -11.04 11.40
C ARG A 147 5.80 -10.65 9.93
N LEU A 148 4.78 -9.90 9.53
CA LEU A 148 4.63 -9.42 8.16
C LEU A 148 5.82 -8.54 7.76
N ALA A 149 6.19 -7.58 8.60
CA ALA A 149 7.34 -6.71 8.36
C ALA A 149 8.65 -7.49 8.21
N ALA A 150 8.89 -8.48 9.06
CA ALA A 150 10.06 -9.35 8.98
C ALA A 150 10.08 -10.18 7.68
N ARG A 151 8.92 -10.74 7.29
CA ARG A 151 8.78 -11.51 6.05
C ARG A 151 9.03 -10.64 4.81
N LEU A 152 8.45 -9.44 4.76
CA LEU A 152 8.64 -8.52 3.64
C LEU A 152 10.08 -7.99 3.56
N ARG A 153 10.72 -7.73 4.70
CA ARG A 153 12.14 -7.36 4.75
C ARG A 153 13.04 -8.45 4.16
N ALA A 154 12.74 -9.72 4.44
CA ALA A 154 13.47 -10.83 3.85
C ALA A 154 13.30 -10.87 2.33
N GLU A 155 12.10 -10.64 1.83
CA GLU A 155 11.79 -10.58 0.39
C GLU A 155 12.53 -9.45 -0.34
N LEU A 156 12.68 -8.30 0.31
CA LEU A 156 13.40 -7.16 -0.28
C LEU A 156 14.92 -7.39 -0.40
N ARG A 157 15.47 -8.28 0.43
CA ARG A 157 16.90 -8.61 0.44
C ARG A 157 17.29 -9.74 -0.54
N GLY A 158 16.31 -10.53 -0.92
CA GLY A 158 16.47 -11.59 -1.92
C GLY A 158 16.37 -11.04 -3.32
#